data_a348680e3836109245e3f0fc67a07a57
#
_entry.id   a348680e3836109245e3f0fc67a07a57
#
_cell.length_a   1.000
_cell.length_b   1.000
_cell.length_c   1.000
_cell.angle_alpha   90.00
_cell.angle_beta   90.00
_cell.angle_gamma   90.00
#
_symmetry.space_group_name_H-M   'P 1'
#
loop_
_entity.id
_entity.type
_entity.pdbx_description
1 polymer ?
#
loop_
_entity_poly.entity_id
_entity_poly.type
_entity_poly.pdbx_seq_one_letter_code
_entity_poly.pdbx_strand_id
1 'polypeptide(L)'
;MNDKYLKIVFSFLLIMFSLSSYSQKEYAGQINLYNDKGEKNGFWREQNNYRITELYYQNGIEDGLCRIYNIKGKLQYMGYYKKGEMSDIWYDFGDYGHLLSICKDFADNAIRISYNGGQTWWLHKYKCYMIVYYPNGNIKEEGTVLWTEDPNMDDSVEYGEWKYYDENGNLIKTKFIDELGRSH
;
A
#
# COMPACT_ATOMS: atom_id res chain seq x y z
N MET A 1 39.45 -5.45 28.87
CA MET A 1 38.15 -4.82 28.47
C MET A 1 37.47 -4.41 29.77
N ASN A 2 37.14 -3.12 29.91
CA ASN A 2 36.76 -2.55 31.21
C ASN A 2 35.34 -3.04 31.59
N ASP A 3 35.20 -3.56 32.79
CA ASP A 3 33.95 -4.17 33.34
C ASP A 3 32.69 -3.26 33.17
N LYS A 4 32.92 -1.96 33.13
CA LYS A 4 31.92 -0.94 32.91
C LYS A 4 31.31 -0.97 31.48
N TYR A 5 32.16 -1.23 30.48
CA TYR A 5 31.71 -1.36 29.07
C TYR A 5 30.98 -2.67 28.83
N LEU A 6 31.39 -3.74 29.50
CA LEU A 6 30.70 -5.04 29.40
C LEU A 6 29.29 -4.96 29.95
N LYS A 7 29.08 -4.28 31.06
CA LYS A 7 27.74 -4.05 31.66
C LYS A 7 26.83 -3.19 30.78
N ILE A 8 27.38 -2.18 30.12
CA ILE A 8 26.62 -1.31 29.20
C ILE A 8 26.19 -2.10 27.95
N VAL A 9 27.09 -2.88 27.36
CA VAL A 9 26.80 -3.72 26.19
C VAL A 9 25.76 -4.80 26.55
N PHE A 10 25.86 -5.42 27.72
CA PHE A 10 24.88 -6.41 28.20
C PHE A 10 23.50 -5.79 28.49
N SER A 11 23.46 -4.56 29.00
CA SER A 11 22.20 -3.82 29.20
C SER A 11 21.54 -3.44 27.87
N PHE A 12 22.33 -3.03 26.86
CA PHE A 12 21.82 -2.75 25.52
C PHE A 12 21.29 -4.01 24.82
N LEU A 13 21.98 -5.14 24.96
CA LEU A 13 21.52 -6.42 24.41
C LEU A 13 20.21 -6.88 25.08
N LEU A 14 20.06 -6.70 26.38
CA LEU A 14 18.81 -7.02 27.10
C LEU A 14 17.64 -6.12 26.68
N ILE A 15 17.89 -4.85 26.42
CA ILE A 15 16.87 -3.91 25.92
C ILE A 15 16.47 -4.26 24.48
N MET A 16 17.40 -4.62 23.61
CA MET A 16 17.12 -5.06 22.25
C MET A 16 16.34 -6.40 22.23
N PHE A 17 16.64 -7.32 23.16
CA PHE A 17 15.88 -8.58 23.31
C PHE A 17 14.46 -8.34 23.83
N SER A 18 14.26 -7.37 24.74
CA SER A 18 12.92 -7.02 25.22
C SER A 18 12.10 -6.30 24.18
N LEU A 19 12.71 -5.48 23.31
CA LEU A 19 12.03 -4.82 22.18
C LEU A 19 11.63 -5.83 21.09
N SER A 20 12.47 -6.85 20.81
CA SER A 20 12.09 -7.92 19.88
C SER A 20 10.98 -8.82 20.43
N SER A 21 10.89 -9.01 21.74
CA SER A 21 9.78 -9.74 22.38
C SER A 21 8.45 -8.94 22.38
N TYR A 22 8.53 -7.62 22.31
CA TYR A 22 7.33 -6.76 22.15
C TYR A 22 6.79 -6.78 20.71
N SER A 23 7.64 -6.99 19.73
CA SER A 23 7.25 -7.13 18.31
C SER A 23 6.60 -8.48 17.98
N GLN A 24 6.79 -9.49 18.83
CA GLN A 24 6.24 -10.85 18.68
C GLN A 24 5.15 -11.17 19.70
N LYS A 25 4.40 -10.22 20.20
CA LYS A 25 3.06 -10.55 20.67
C LYS A 25 2.28 -10.98 19.43
N GLU A 26 2.48 -12.23 18.99
CA GLU A 26 1.47 -12.96 18.26
C GLU A 26 0.14 -12.58 18.89
N TYR A 27 -0.79 -12.13 18.07
CA TYR A 27 -2.16 -11.93 18.48
C TYR A 27 -2.66 -13.28 19.01
N ALA A 28 -2.48 -13.51 20.31
CA ALA A 28 -3.13 -14.62 21.04
C ALA A 28 -4.64 -14.39 21.13
N GLY A 29 -5.16 -13.44 20.30
CA GLY A 29 -6.57 -13.16 20.12
C GLY A 29 -7.18 -14.08 19.09
N GLN A 30 -8.45 -14.35 19.25
CA GLN A 30 -9.24 -15.09 18.28
C GLN A 30 -9.23 -14.31 16.94
N ILE A 31 -8.97 -15.03 15.84
CA ILE A 31 -8.97 -14.47 14.47
C ILE A 31 -10.25 -14.91 13.76
N ASN A 32 -10.61 -14.18 12.71
CA ASN A 32 -11.76 -14.50 11.85
C ASN A 32 -13.09 -14.56 12.63
N LEU A 33 -13.29 -13.58 13.52
CA LEU A 33 -14.50 -13.48 14.31
C LEU A 33 -15.58 -12.67 13.63
N TYR A 34 -16.82 -13.04 13.92
CA TYR A 34 -17.99 -12.25 13.60
C TYR A 34 -18.52 -11.58 14.87
N ASN A 35 -19.09 -10.38 14.71
CA ASN A 35 -19.86 -9.73 15.78
C ASN A 35 -21.26 -10.35 15.90
N ASP A 36 -22.07 -9.86 16.86
CA ASP A 36 -23.41 -10.36 17.11
C ASP A 36 -24.39 -10.20 15.93
N LYS A 37 -24.02 -9.39 14.93
CA LYS A 37 -24.80 -9.19 13.69
C LYS A 37 -24.34 -10.08 12.55
N GLY A 38 -23.33 -10.93 12.75
CA GLY A 38 -22.74 -11.76 11.71
C GLY A 38 -21.81 -11.02 10.75
N GLU A 39 -21.30 -9.83 11.16
CA GLU A 39 -20.37 -9.03 10.37
C GLU A 39 -18.91 -9.33 10.81
N LYS A 40 -17.96 -9.34 9.87
CA LYS A 40 -16.54 -9.48 10.18
C LYS A 40 -16.10 -8.42 11.19
N ASN A 41 -15.34 -8.81 12.24
CA ASN A 41 -14.88 -7.89 13.25
C ASN A 41 -13.51 -8.31 13.83
N GLY A 42 -12.61 -7.34 14.00
CA GLY A 42 -11.24 -7.60 14.47
C GLY A 42 -10.31 -8.09 13.36
N PHE A 43 -9.29 -8.82 13.73
CA PHE A 43 -8.27 -9.32 12.80
C PHE A 43 -8.76 -10.53 12.01
N TRP A 44 -8.60 -10.47 10.69
CA TRP A 44 -8.94 -11.52 9.75
C TRP A 44 -7.73 -11.95 8.95
N ARG A 45 -7.60 -13.28 8.78
CA ARG A 45 -6.62 -13.88 7.88
C ARG A 45 -7.33 -14.86 6.97
N GLU A 46 -7.31 -14.56 5.68
CA GLU A 46 -7.95 -15.36 4.63
C GLU A 46 -6.90 -15.83 3.64
N GLN A 47 -7.09 -17.02 3.10
CA GLN A 47 -6.19 -17.58 2.08
C GLN A 47 -7.03 -18.14 0.94
N ASN A 48 -6.59 -17.85 -0.28
CA ASN A 48 -7.08 -18.51 -1.49
C ASN A 48 -5.91 -19.15 -2.26
N ASN A 49 -6.15 -19.59 -3.50
CA ASN A 49 -5.12 -20.27 -4.31
C ASN A 49 -3.96 -19.37 -4.73
N TYR A 50 -4.07 -18.05 -4.56
CA TYR A 50 -3.12 -17.07 -5.10
C TYR A 50 -2.45 -16.25 -4.01
N ARG A 51 -3.16 -15.96 -2.92
CA ARG A 51 -2.70 -15.00 -1.89
C ARG A 51 -3.21 -15.31 -0.49
N ILE A 52 -2.50 -14.80 0.50
CA ILE A 52 -2.92 -14.71 1.90
C ILE A 52 -3.16 -13.24 2.21
N THR A 53 -4.34 -12.91 2.72
CA THR A 53 -4.70 -11.54 3.11
C THR A 53 -4.89 -11.46 4.61
N GLU A 54 -4.24 -10.51 5.25
CA GLU A 54 -4.42 -10.14 6.65
C GLU A 54 -4.99 -8.74 6.72
N LEU A 55 -6.14 -8.58 7.40
CA LEU A 55 -6.86 -7.31 7.39
C LEU A 55 -7.68 -7.15 8.67
N TYR A 56 -7.83 -5.91 9.13
CA TYR A 56 -8.72 -5.57 10.24
C TYR A 56 -10.07 -5.10 9.72
N TYR A 57 -11.12 -5.57 10.39
CA TYR A 57 -12.51 -5.19 10.13
C TYR A 57 -13.15 -4.56 11.36
N GLN A 58 -13.98 -3.54 11.14
CA GLN A 58 -14.87 -2.97 12.14
C GLN A 58 -16.30 -3.02 11.62
N ASN A 59 -17.12 -3.93 12.20
CA ASN A 59 -18.53 -4.10 11.80
C ASN A 59 -18.69 -4.35 10.28
N GLY A 60 -17.92 -5.28 9.73
CA GLY A 60 -17.99 -5.67 8.32
C GLY A 60 -17.22 -4.78 7.35
N ILE A 61 -16.68 -3.64 7.82
CA ILE A 61 -15.97 -2.66 6.99
C ILE A 61 -14.47 -2.77 7.26
N GLU A 62 -13.65 -2.72 6.23
CA GLU A 62 -12.19 -2.68 6.33
C GLU A 62 -11.76 -1.41 7.09
N ASP A 63 -11.05 -1.58 8.21
CA ASP A 63 -10.57 -0.47 9.03
C ASP A 63 -9.31 -0.88 9.80
N GLY A 64 -8.14 -0.54 9.26
CA GLY A 64 -6.86 -0.86 9.86
C GLY A 64 -5.81 -1.36 8.88
N LEU A 65 -4.74 -1.95 9.42
CA LEU A 65 -3.63 -2.48 8.65
C LEU A 65 -4.07 -3.65 7.76
N CYS A 66 -3.72 -3.57 6.48
CA CYS A 66 -3.82 -4.65 5.50
C CYS A 66 -2.43 -5.13 5.11
N ARG A 67 -2.26 -6.45 5.01
CA ARG A 67 -1.08 -7.10 4.45
C ARG A 67 -1.51 -8.21 3.51
N ILE A 68 -0.92 -8.23 2.33
CA ILE A 68 -1.20 -9.24 1.30
C ILE A 68 0.12 -9.95 0.99
N TYR A 69 0.10 -11.27 1.13
CA TYR A 69 1.24 -12.13 0.84
C TYR A 69 0.91 -13.05 -0.33
N ASN A 70 1.91 -13.44 -1.09
CA ASN A 70 1.75 -14.58 -2.00
C ASN A 70 1.60 -15.89 -1.21
N ILE A 71 1.25 -16.99 -1.89
CA ILE A 71 1.06 -18.31 -1.25
C ILE A 71 2.34 -18.89 -0.62
N LYS A 72 3.52 -18.31 -0.93
CA LYS A 72 4.81 -18.69 -0.33
C LYS A 72 5.11 -17.87 0.94
N GLY A 73 4.18 -17.02 1.37
CA GLY A 73 4.32 -16.17 2.54
C GLY A 73 5.19 -14.93 2.35
N LYS A 74 5.51 -14.53 1.12
CA LYS A 74 6.24 -13.29 0.84
C LYS A 74 5.25 -12.14 0.77
N LEU A 75 5.53 -11.06 1.52
CA LEU A 75 4.75 -9.83 1.49
C LEU A 75 4.81 -9.22 0.08
N GLN A 76 3.63 -8.90 -0.48
CA GLN A 76 3.47 -8.23 -1.77
C GLN A 76 2.92 -6.82 -1.59
N TYR A 77 1.90 -6.65 -0.72
CA TYR A 77 1.30 -5.35 -0.49
C TYR A 77 1.11 -5.11 1.00
N MET A 78 1.26 -3.84 1.43
CA MET A 78 0.97 -3.41 2.79
C MET A 78 0.44 -1.97 2.78
N GLY A 79 -0.63 -1.71 3.53
CA GLY A 79 -1.21 -0.38 3.66
C GLY A 79 -2.31 -0.35 4.69
N TYR A 80 -3.07 0.74 4.71
CA TYR A 80 -4.16 0.94 5.64
C TYR A 80 -5.48 1.16 4.91
N TYR A 81 -6.54 0.57 5.45
CA TYR A 81 -7.91 0.93 5.15
C TYR A 81 -8.48 1.80 6.26
N LYS A 82 -9.32 2.76 5.89
CA LYS A 82 -10.10 3.56 6.81
C LYS A 82 -11.52 3.66 6.28
N LYS A 83 -12.45 3.04 7.01
CA LYS A 83 -13.87 2.99 6.62
C LYS A 83 -14.10 2.41 5.22
N GLY A 84 -13.37 1.36 4.85
CA GLY A 84 -13.47 0.68 3.56
C GLY A 84 -12.68 1.31 2.42
N GLU A 85 -11.97 2.41 2.65
CA GLU A 85 -11.19 3.09 1.62
C GLU A 85 -9.69 3.00 1.92
N MET A 86 -8.87 2.87 0.87
CA MET A 86 -7.41 2.93 0.99
C MET A 86 -6.97 4.28 1.55
N SER A 87 -6.07 4.28 2.53
CA SER A 87 -5.60 5.48 3.21
C SER A 87 -4.10 5.43 3.49
N ASP A 88 -3.55 6.55 3.93
CA ASP A 88 -2.15 6.74 4.29
C ASP A 88 -1.19 6.41 3.13
N ILE A 89 -0.31 5.43 3.32
CA ILE A 89 0.65 4.98 2.30
C ILE A 89 0.45 3.48 2.06
N TRP A 90 0.37 3.10 0.80
CA TRP A 90 0.40 1.72 0.35
C TRP A 90 1.73 1.41 -0.31
N TYR A 91 2.27 0.26 0.05
CA TYR A 91 3.56 -0.26 -0.41
C TYR A 91 3.33 -1.48 -1.27
N ASP A 92 4.02 -1.55 -2.41
CA ASP A 92 4.11 -2.71 -3.28
C ASP A 92 5.53 -3.26 -3.29
N PHE A 93 5.68 -4.57 -3.11
CA PHE A 93 6.96 -5.25 -2.99
C PHE A 93 7.13 -6.31 -4.07
N GLY A 94 8.29 -6.33 -4.71
CA GLY A 94 8.65 -7.38 -5.65
C GLY A 94 8.93 -8.73 -4.99
N ASP A 95 9.04 -9.76 -5.82
CA ASP A 95 9.26 -11.14 -5.38
C ASP A 95 10.52 -11.34 -4.52
N TYR A 96 11.50 -10.45 -4.62
CA TYR A 96 12.72 -10.47 -3.81
C TYR A 96 12.65 -9.57 -2.57
N GLY A 97 11.47 -8.97 -2.29
CA GLY A 97 11.21 -8.13 -1.12
C GLY A 97 11.73 -6.70 -1.24
N HIS A 98 12.19 -6.27 -2.42
CA HIS A 98 12.51 -4.87 -2.68
C HIS A 98 11.23 -4.07 -2.94
N LEU A 99 11.24 -2.79 -2.58
CA LEU A 99 10.13 -1.88 -2.81
C LEU A 99 10.01 -1.63 -4.32
N LEU A 100 8.82 -1.88 -4.88
CA LEU A 100 8.49 -1.57 -6.29
C LEU A 100 7.85 -0.20 -6.40
N SER A 101 6.84 0.06 -5.58
CA SER A 101 6.13 1.33 -5.61
C SER A 101 5.50 1.69 -4.27
N ILE A 102 5.16 2.95 -4.11
CA ILE A 102 4.25 3.44 -3.08
C ILE A 102 3.13 4.26 -3.72
N CYS A 103 1.93 4.17 -3.11
CA CYS A 103 0.81 5.05 -3.39
C CYS A 103 0.44 5.82 -2.14
N LYS A 104 0.21 7.12 -2.27
CA LYS A 104 -0.14 8.03 -1.16
C LYS A 104 -1.12 9.11 -1.65
N ASP A 105 -1.59 9.93 -0.72
CA ASP A 105 -2.49 11.06 -1.03
C ASP A 105 -3.77 10.59 -1.74
N PHE A 106 -4.36 9.50 -1.21
CA PHE A 106 -5.62 8.94 -1.70
C PHE A 106 -6.76 9.94 -1.55
N ALA A 107 -7.53 10.12 -2.62
CA ALA A 107 -8.68 11.02 -2.65
C ALA A 107 -9.66 10.64 -3.75
N ASP A 108 -10.87 11.17 -3.65
CA ASP A 108 -11.84 11.11 -4.73
C ASP A 108 -11.32 11.90 -5.94
N ASN A 109 -11.56 11.36 -7.13
CA ASN A 109 -11.27 12.04 -8.37
C ASN A 109 -12.45 12.94 -8.75
N ALA A 110 -12.21 14.26 -8.81
CA ALA A 110 -13.22 15.22 -9.25
C ALA A 110 -13.38 15.32 -10.77
N ILE A 111 -12.49 14.68 -11.54
CA ILE A 111 -12.46 14.77 -12.98
C ILE A 111 -13.59 13.97 -13.60
N ARG A 112 -14.36 14.62 -14.43
CA ARG A 112 -15.48 14.02 -15.16
C ARG A 112 -15.30 14.22 -16.65
N ILE A 113 -15.57 13.16 -17.40
CA ILE A 113 -15.54 13.21 -18.86
C ILE A 113 -16.95 13.52 -19.35
N SER A 114 -17.05 14.50 -20.27
CA SER A 114 -18.29 14.81 -20.96
C SER A 114 -18.37 14.00 -22.25
N TYR A 115 -19.39 13.15 -22.36
CA TYR A 115 -19.69 12.42 -23.62
C TYR A 115 -20.81 13.11 -24.37
N ASN A 116 -20.93 12.86 -25.68
CA ASN A 116 -21.93 13.43 -26.60
C ASN A 116 -23.34 13.45 -25.98
N GLY A 117 -23.85 14.64 -25.64
CA GLY A 117 -25.18 14.83 -25.08
C GLY A 117 -25.22 15.42 -23.67
N GLY A 118 -24.09 15.88 -23.12
CA GLY A 118 -24.05 16.59 -21.83
C GLY A 118 -24.13 15.70 -20.58
N GLN A 119 -24.13 14.38 -20.72
CA GLN A 119 -23.94 13.48 -19.58
C GLN A 119 -22.46 13.42 -19.20
N THR A 120 -22.16 13.64 -17.93
CA THR A 120 -20.82 13.52 -17.38
C THR A 120 -20.67 12.20 -16.66
N TRP A 121 -19.61 11.45 -16.98
CA TRP A 121 -19.28 10.17 -16.34
C TRP A 121 -17.97 10.30 -15.57
N TRP A 122 -17.87 9.61 -14.44
CA TRP A 122 -16.56 9.30 -13.88
C TRP A 122 -15.98 8.10 -14.64
N LEU A 123 -14.92 8.32 -15.35
CA LEU A 123 -14.16 7.19 -15.89
C LEU A 123 -13.42 6.49 -14.75
N HIS A 124 -12.87 7.28 -13.81
CA HIS A 124 -12.17 6.79 -12.63
C HIS A 124 -12.66 7.55 -11.40
N LYS A 125 -12.99 6.82 -10.34
CA LYS A 125 -13.56 7.40 -9.12
C LYS A 125 -12.51 7.93 -8.16
N TYR A 126 -11.35 7.28 -8.12
CA TYR A 126 -10.29 7.53 -7.16
C TYR A 126 -9.01 8.02 -7.82
N LYS A 127 -8.16 8.61 -7.01
CA LYS A 127 -6.79 9.00 -7.38
C LYS A 127 -5.83 8.81 -6.23
N CYS A 128 -4.55 8.56 -6.53
CA CYS A 128 -3.43 8.68 -5.61
C CYS A 128 -2.20 9.25 -6.32
N TYR A 129 -1.18 9.61 -5.55
CA TYR A 129 0.15 9.88 -6.06
C TYR A 129 0.99 8.61 -5.97
N MET A 130 1.51 8.12 -7.11
CA MET A 130 2.33 6.92 -7.19
C MET A 130 3.80 7.30 -7.39
N ILE A 131 4.69 6.58 -6.70
CA ILE A 131 6.14 6.63 -6.92
C ILE A 131 6.62 5.21 -7.16
N VAL A 132 7.25 4.96 -8.29
CA VAL A 132 7.84 3.66 -8.67
C VAL A 132 9.35 3.75 -8.51
N TYR A 133 9.97 2.67 -8.05
CA TYR A 133 11.39 2.61 -7.73
C TYR A 133 12.15 1.64 -8.64
N TYR A 134 13.38 1.96 -8.93
CA TYR A 134 14.37 0.99 -9.41
C TYR A 134 14.79 0.02 -8.30
N PRO A 135 15.33 -1.16 -8.63
CA PRO A 135 15.85 -2.09 -7.61
C PRO A 135 16.95 -1.52 -6.71
N ASN A 136 17.65 -0.49 -7.16
CA ASN A 136 18.66 0.22 -6.37
C ASN A 136 18.08 1.24 -5.37
N GLY A 137 16.74 1.41 -5.34
CA GLY A 137 16.00 2.31 -4.45
C GLY A 137 15.83 3.74 -5.00
N ASN A 138 16.40 4.08 -6.14
CA ASN A 138 16.16 5.38 -6.77
C ASN A 138 14.78 5.42 -7.42
N ILE A 139 14.18 6.61 -7.47
CA ILE A 139 12.90 6.82 -8.15
C ILE A 139 13.08 6.56 -9.64
N LYS A 140 12.18 5.77 -10.21
CA LYS A 140 12.10 5.48 -11.64
C LYS A 140 11.11 6.40 -12.33
N GLU A 141 9.94 6.54 -11.74
CA GLU A 141 8.87 7.39 -12.26
C GLU A 141 7.91 7.77 -11.14
N GLU A 142 7.23 8.90 -11.29
CA GLU A 142 6.25 9.36 -10.32
C GLU A 142 5.18 10.24 -10.97
N GLY A 143 3.96 10.20 -10.44
CA GLY A 143 2.85 11.01 -10.91
C GLY A 143 1.51 10.57 -10.28
N THR A 144 0.43 11.17 -10.74
CA THR A 144 -0.91 10.82 -10.31
C THR A 144 -1.43 9.62 -11.09
N VAL A 145 -2.08 8.69 -10.40
CA VAL A 145 -2.81 7.56 -10.95
C VAL A 145 -4.29 7.72 -10.64
N LEU A 146 -5.14 7.41 -11.62
CA LEU A 146 -6.58 7.33 -11.47
C LEU A 146 -7.04 5.87 -11.61
N TRP A 147 -8.06 5.45 -10.82
CA TRP A 147 -8.68 4.12 -10.95
C TRP A 147 -10.15 4.13 -10.56
N THR A 148 -10.91 3.06 -10.92
CA THR A 148 -12.36 2.95 -10.64
C THR A 148 -12.66 2.40 -9.26
N GLU A 149 -12.96 1.13 -9.14
CA GLU A 149 -13.41 0.51 -7.88
C GLU A 149 -12.57 -0.70 -7.47
N ASP A 150 -11.68 -1.18 -8.35
CA ASP A 150 -10.83 -2.31 -8.04
C ASP A 150 -9.75 -1.90 -7.03
N PRO A 151 -9.75 -2.47 -5.83
CA PRO A 151 -8.72 -2.18 -4.83
C PRO A 151 -7.30 -2.61 -5.27
N ASN A 152 -7.18 -3.43 -6.31
CA ASN A 152 -5.88 -3.80 -6.89
C ASN A 152 -5.40 -2.80 -7.95
N MET A 153 -6.18 -1.79 -8.26
CA MET A 153 -5.88 -0.77 -9.29
C MET A 153 -5.58 -1.35 -10.68
N ASP A 154 -6.17 -2.50 -11.02
CA ASP A 154 -5.94 -3.18 -12.32
C ASP A 154 -6.40 -2.34 -13.52
N ASP A 155 -7.32 -1.40 -13.31
CA ASP A 155 -7.81 -0.45 -14.30
C ASP A 155 -7.16 0.93 -14.20
N SER A 156 -6.02 1.04 -13.55
CA SER A 156 -5.35 2.32 -13.30
C SER A 156 -4.78 2.94 -14.57
N VAL A 157 -4.85 4.27 -14.64
CA VAL A 157 -4.26 5.08 -15.70
C VAL A 157 -3.41 6.21 -15.11
N GLU A 158 -2.30 6.52 -15.77
CA GLU A 158 -1.49 7.70 -15.48
C GLU A 158 -2.28 8.98 -15.83
N TYR A 159 -2.13 10.03 -15.01
CA TYR A 159 -2.80 11.31 -15.20
C TYR A 159 -1.94 12.51 -14.77
N GLY A 160 -2.09 13.62 -15.50
CA GLY A 160 -1.39 14.87 -15.20
C GLY A 160 0.10 14.81 -15.51
N GLU A 161 0.90 15.51 -14.70
CA GLU A 161 2.34 15.53 -14.87
C GLU A 161 2.98 14.23 -14.35
N TRP A 162 3.70 13.52 -15.21
CA TRP A 162 4.52 12.37 -14.90
C TRP A 162 5.98 12.63 -15.14
N LYS A 163 6.84 12.31 -14.17
CA LYS A 163 8.29 12.46 -14.21
C LYS A 163 8.96 11.10 -14.29
N TYR A 164 9.97 11.00 -15.15
CA TYR A 164 10.73 9.76 -15.38
C TYR A 164 12.22 10.04 -15.16
N TYR A 165 12.86 9.15 -14.43
CA TYR A 165 14.27 9.29 -14.01
C TYR A 165 15.11 8.13 -14.52
N ASP A 166 16.42 8.31 -14.62
CA ASP A 166 17.38 7.23 -14.83
C ASP A 166 17.73 6.53 -13.50
N GLU A 167 18.49 5.43 -13.57
CA GLU A 167 18.92 4.67 -12.38
C GLU A 167 19.83 5.46 -11.45
N ASN A 168 20.38 6.59 -11.88
CA ASN A 168 21.19 7.50 -11.06
C ASN A 168 20.36 8.60 -10.38
N GLY A 169 19.04 8.65 -10.67
CA GLY A 169 18.12 9.64 -10.14
C GLY A 169 18.07 10.96 -10.94
N ASN A 170 18.65 11.01 -12.14
CA ASN A 170 18.54 12.19 -12.99
C ASN A 170 17.21 12.19 -13.74
N LEU A 171 16.53 13.34 -13.77
CA LEU A 171 15.30 13.51 -14.53
C LEU A 171 15.59 13.38 -16.03
N ILE A 172 14.95 12.39 -16.68
CA ILE A 172 15.09 12.13 -18.12
C ILE A 172 14.05 12.93 -18.92
N LYS A 173 12.79 12.91 -18.46
CA LYS A 173 11.68 13.53 -19.15
C LYS A 173 10.51 13.79 -18.21
N THR A 174 9.66 14.72 -18.63
CA THR A 174 8.32 14.96 -18.07
C THR A 174 7.30 14.78 -19.20
N LYS A 175 6.17 14.16 -18.90
CA LYS A 175 5.02 14.04 -19.79
C LYS A 175 3.79 14.62 -19.13
N PHE A 176 2.88 15.14 -19.92
CA PHE A 176 1.52 15.44 -19.47
C PHE A 176 0.55 14.44 -20.08
N ILE A 177 -0.27 13.80 -19.25
CA ILE A 177 -1.21 12.73 -19.63
C ILE A 177 -2.61 13.21 -19.29
N ASP A 178 -3.52 13.16 -20.26
CA ASP A 178 -4.90 13.58 -20.05
C ASP A 178 -5.75 12.51 -19.34
N GLU A 179 -6.99 12.82 -19.02
CA GLU A 179 -7.93 11.94 -18.31
C GLU A 179 -8.31 10.68 -19.11
N LEU A 180 -7.92 10.59 -20.37
CA LEU A 180 -8.08 9.40 -21.21
C LEU A 180 -6.78 8.59 -21.34
N GLY A 181 -5.73 8.96 -20.60
CA GLY A 181 -4.42 8.30 -20.65
C GLY A 181 -3.58 8.65 -21.88
N ARG A 182 -3.92 9.73 -22.60
CA ARG A 182 -3.18 10.15 -23.82
C ARG A 182 -2.06 11.11 -23.43
N SER A 183 -0.85 10.81 -23.89
CA SER A 183 0.33 11.65 -23.68
C SER A 183 0.40 12.82 -24.67
N HIS A 184 0.73 13.99 -24.17
CA HIS A 184 0.98 15.23 -24.92
C HIS A 184 2.42 15.71 -24.78
#